data_b57940e8aef39361f79879b1556f7d4d
#
_entry.id   b57940e8aef39361f79879b1556f7d4d
#
_cell.length_a   1.000
_cell.length_b   1.000
_cell.length_c   1.000
_cell.angle_alpha   90.00
_cell.angle_beta   90.00
_cell.angle_gamma   90.00
#
_symmetry.space_group_name_H-M   'P 1'
#
loop_
_entity.id
_entity.type
_entity.pdbx_description
1 polymer ?
#
loop_
_entity_poly.entity_id
_entity_poly.type
_entity_poly.pdbx_seq_one_letter_code
_entity_poly.pdbx_strand_id
1 'polypeptide(L)'
;MKYDIIIIGGGLSGLTAGITLAQAGRRVCIVSAGQSSLHFHSGSFDLLGYDVEGKPVTRPLEAIGQLGAEHPYAKIGFERIARLADEAETLLNEAGVKVKGDSKKNHYRFSPLGRRIPAWLTTDGYTVCEEADTLPWKRVEILNVQGFLDFPTEFISAGLKKQGAVCQVKSFTTDELRHARKSPTEMRATNIAKVLADRESLRKVADCINAVSGEADVLLLPAVLGFSDEKNLDELKTMVEKPIAYLPTLPPSVSGVRTAILLKRLFARLGGTLLVGDKANGGVFKDGRLVSVTTDHLPDEALYADQFILASGSFMSHGLESNYQRVFEPVFDLDVDAAGKRAEWTKEDAFDAQPYMEYGVRTDRDFHAIKDGQTVGNLFAVGSVLSGHNPVRLLDGTGVSLLTALQVARTITERR
;
A
#
# COMPACT_ATOMS: atom_id res chain seq x y z
N MET A 1 21.87 -6.78 -20.59
CA MET A 1 21.86 -7.73 -19.43
C MET A 1 20.74 -8.74 -19.60
N LYS A 2 20.92 -10.00 -19.17
CA LYS A 2 19.87 -11.03 -19.29
C LYS A 2 19.43 -11.53 -17.91
N TYR A 3 18.12 -11.46 -17.66
CA TYR A 3 17.44 -11.97 -16.46
C TYR A 3 16.49 -13.12 -16.84
N ASP A 4 15.98 -13.83 -15.87
CA ASP A 4 14.89 -14.77 -16.11
C ASP A 4 13.56 -14.00 -16.14
N ILE A 5 13.41 -13.00 -15.25
CA ILE A 5 12.23 -12.15 -15.16
C ILE A 5 12.62 -10.67 -15.02
N ILE A 6 11.91 -9.79 -15.76
CA ILE A 6 11.94 -8.34 -15.55
C ILE A 6 10.56 -7.88 -15.09
N ILE A 7 10.55 -7.06 -14.02
CA ILE A 7 9.33 -6.49 -13.45
C ILE A 7 9.38 -4.97 -13.60
N ILE A 8 8.35 -4.39 -14.18
CA ILE A 8 8.20 -2.95 -14.35
C ILE A 8 7.30 -2.42 -13.22
N GLY A 9 7.91 -1.71 -12.28
CA GLY A 9 7.26 -1.15 -11.10
C GLY A 9 7.76 -1.74 -9.79
N GLY A 10 8.33 -0.88 -8.92
CA GLY A 10 8.88 -1.21 -7.59
C GLY A 10 7.90 -0.94 -6.45
N GLY A 11 6.59 -1.08 -6.70
CA GLY A 11 5.52 -1.00 -5.72
C GLY A 11 5.25 -2.31 -4.98
N LEU A 12 4.12 -2.37 -4.26
CA LEU A 12 3.74 -3.56 -3.48
C LEU A 12 3.69 -4.82 -4.36
N SER A 13 3.02 -4.76 -5.51
CA SER A 13 2.88 -5.91 -6.40
C SER A 13 4.22 -6.35 -6.99
N GLY A 14 5.02 -5.40 -7.48
CA GLY A 14 6.32 -5.73 -8.09
C GLY A 14 7.32 -6.31 -7.09
N LEU A 15 7.36 -5.77 -5.86
CA LEU A 15 8.20 -6.31 -4.80
C LEU A 15 7.72 -7.69 -4.33
N THR A 16 6.41 -7.90 -4.20
CA THR A 16 5.83 -9.20 -3.84
C THR A 16 6.17 -10.27 -4.89
N ALA A 17 5.92 -9.99 -6.17
CA ALA A 17 6.27 -10.90 -7.26
C ALA A 17 7.78 -11.16 -7.31
N GLY A 18 8.59 -10.09 -7.18
CA GLY A 18 10.05 -10.16 -7.22
C GLY A 18 10.62 -11.01 -6.08
N ILE A 19 10.15 -10.82 -4.86
CA ILE A 19 10.55 -11.61 -3.69
C ILE A 19 10.20 -13.09 -3.91
N THR A 20 8.96 -13.39 -4.27
CA THR A 20 8.49 -14.76 -4.49
C THR A 20 9.29 -15.47 -5.58
N LEU A 21 9.58 -14.81 -6.70
CA LEU A 21 10.38 -15.35 -7.78
C LEU A 21 11.86 -15.53 -7.40
N ALA A 22 12.44 -14.57 -6.65
CA ALA A 22 13.81 -14.69 -6.15
C ALA A 22 13.96 -15.83 -5.13
N GLN A 23 12.96 -16.03 -4.24
CA GLN A 23 12.90 -17.20 -3.35
C GLN A 23 12.86 -18.52 -4.12
N ALA A 24 12.24 -18.53 -5.30
CA ALA A 24 12.24 -19.70 -6.20
C ALA A 24 13.54 -19.82 -7.05
N GLY A 25 14.59 -19.06 -6.73
CA GLY A 25 15.91 -19.14 -7.37
C GLY A 25 15.97 -18.48 -8.76
N ARG A 26 15.02 -17.62 -9.13
CA ARG A 26 15.02 -16.90 -10.40
C ARG A 26 15.87 -15.63 -10.32
N ARG A 27 16.55 -15.30 -11.43
CA ARG A 27 17.26 -14.01 -11.57
C ARG A 27 16.26 -12.93 -11.94
N VAL A 28 15.91 -12.08 -10.99
CA VAL A 28 14.87 -11.06 -11.12
C VAL A 28 15.47 -9.67 -11.13
N CYS A 29 15.02 -8.84 -12.08
CA CYS A 29 15.27 -7.40 -12.11
C CYS A 29 13.97 -6.63 -11.97
N ILE A 30 13.91 -5.67 -11.04
CA ILE A 30 12.82 -4.71 -10.93
C ILE A 30 13.31 -3.35 -11.43
N VAL A 31 12.58 -2.77 -12.39
CA VAL A 31 12.80 -1.39 -12.88
C VAL A 31 11.78 -0.49 -12.20
N SER A 32 12.22 0.57 -11.52
CA SER A 32 11.36 1.45 -10.75
C SER A 32 11.71 2.92 -10.98
N ALA A 33 10.79 3.68 -11.54
CA ALA A 33 10.96 5.10 -11.87
C ALA A 33 11.20 6.00 -10.64
N GLY A 34 10.82 5.54 -9.44
CA GLY A 34 11.00 6.33 -8.22
C GLY A 34 10.31 5.75 -7.00
N GLN A 35 9.79 6.65 -6.17
CA GLN A 35 9.02 6.26 -4.99
C GLN A 35 7.64 5.75 -5.41
N SER A 36 7.29 4.55 -4.92
CA SER A 36 5.99 3.95 -5.20
C SER A 36 4.89 4.52 -4.29
N SER A 37 3.63 4.22 -4.65
CA SER A 37 2.46 4.51 -3.81
C SER A 37 2.50 3.86 -2.42
N LEU A 38 3.41 2.91 -2.17
CA LEU A 38 3.68 2.38 -0.81
C LEU A 38 3.99 3.46 0.21
N HIS A 39 4.60 4.58 -0.19
CA HIS A 39 4.89 5.71 0.71
C HIS A 39 3.61 6.40 1.24
N PHE A 40 2.48 6.17 0.58
CA PHE A 40 1.16 6.65 1.00
C PHE A 40 0.36 5.62 1.79
N HIS A 41 0.93 4.43 2.00
CA HIS A 41 0.28 3.32 2.66
C HIS A 41 -0.01 3.62 4.14
N SER A 42 -1.21 3.30 4.60
CA SER A 42 -1.67 3.62 5.97
C SER A 42 -1.13 2.71 7.07
N GLY A 43 -0.37 1.68 6.71
CA GLY A 43 0.03 0.61 7.64
C GLY A 43 -1.02 -0.51 7.77
N SER A 44 -2.05 -0.52 6.92
CA SER A 44 -3.06 -1.58 6.91
C SER A 44 -3.29 -2.10 5.50
N PHE A 45 -3.51 -3.38 5.36
CA PHE A 45 -3.77 -4.06 4.10
C PHE A 45 -5.23 -4.49 4.05
N ASP A 46 -5.87 -4.20 2.94
CA ASP A 46 -7.29 -4.42 2.74
C ASP A 46 -7.48 -5.58 1.75
N LEU A 47 -8.24 -6.61 2.11
CA LEU A 47 -8.59 -7.71 1.21
C LEU A 47 -9.88 -7.39 0.44
N LEU A 48 -10.95 -7.08 1.18
CA LEU A 48 -12.20 -6.51 0.70
C LEU A 48 -12.87 -5.81 1.89
N GLY A 49 -12.91 -4.49 1.88
CA GLY A 49 -13.46 -3.72 3.01
C GLY A 49 -14.93 -3.38 2.88
N TYR A 50 -15.40 -3.18 1.65
CA TYR A 50 -16.80 -2.85 1.36
C TYR A 50 -17.33 -3.71 0.20
N ASP A 51 -18.62 -3.99 0.23
CA ASP A 51 -19.32 -4.63 -0.87
C ASP A 51 -19.66 -3.61 -1.99
N VAL A 52 -20.30 -4.10 -3.04
CA VAL A 52 -20.71 -3.27 -4.20
C VAL A 52 -21.78 -2.22 -3.85
N GLU A 53 -22.47 -2.39 -2.73
CA GLU A 53 -23.46 -1.43 -2.19
C GLU A 53 -22.82 -0.40 -1.26
N GLY A 54 -21.53 -0.57 -0.91
CA GLY A 54 -20.78 0.30 0.01
C GLY A 54 -20.99 -0.05 1.49
N LYS A 55 -21.50 -1.24 1.81
CA LYS A 55 -21.62 -1.72 3.18
C LYS A 55 -20.32 -2.33 3.67
N PRO A 56 -19.91 -2.11 4.93
CA PRO A 56 -18.73 -2.73 5.48
C PRO A 56 -18.80 -4.26 5.44
N VAL A 57 -17.74 -4.88 4.96
CA VAL A 57 -17.60 -6.34 4.88
C VAL A 57 -16.92 -6.85 6.15
N THR A 58 -17.59 -7.73 6.88
CA THR A 58 -17.01 -8.39 8.05
C THR A 58 -16.22 -9.65 7.68
N ARG A 59 -16.69 -10.41 6.67
CA ARG A 59 -16.09 -11.67 6.22
C ARG A 59 -15.66 -11.59 4.77
N PRO A 60 -14.45 -11.12 4.50
CA PRO A 60 -14.02 -10.82 3.14
C PRO A 60 -13.99 -12.04 2.22
N LEU A 61 -13.56 -13.21 2.70
CA LEU A 61 -13.51 -14.43 1.87
C LEU A 61 -14.90 -14.88 1.38
N GLU A 62 -15.95 -14.68 2.18
CA GLU A 62 -17.34 -14.99 1.78
C GLU A 62 -17.85 -13.95 0.76
N ALA A 63 -17.56 -12.67 0.99
CA ALA A 63 -18.04 -11.57 0.15
C ALA A 63 -17.34 -11.53 -1.22
N ILE A 64 -16.08 -11.92 -1.31
CA ILE A 64 -15.31 -11.99 -2.58
C ILE A 64 -16.04 -12.86 -3.61
N GLY A 65 -16.74 -13.92 -3.19
CA GLY A 65 -17.52 -14.78 -4.08
C GLY A 65 -18.68 -14.09 -4.81
N GLN A 66 -19.05 -12.88 -4.39
CA GLN A 66 -20.14 -12.08 -4.99
C GLN A 66 -19.61 -11.01 -5.97
N LEU A 67 -18.31 -10.88 -6.13
CA LEU A 67 -17.70 -9.94 -7.07
C LEU A 67 -17.89 -10.40 -8.52
N GLY A 68 -17.94 -9.43 -9.44
CA GLY A 68 -18.11 -9.70 -10.87
C GLY A 68 -16.97 -10.52 -11.48
N ALA A 69 -17.24 -11.19 -12.60
CA ALA A 69 -16.28 -12.07 -13.28
C ALA A 69 -15.01 -11.35 -13.76
N GLU A 70 -15.09 -10.04 -14.00
CA GLU A 70 -13.96 -9.21 -14.45
C GLU A 70 -13.04 -8.80 -13.29
N HIS A 71 -13.48 -8.96 -12.05
CA HIS A 71 -12.67 -8.63 -10.88
C HIS A 71 -11.42 -9.53 -10.81
N PRO A 72 -10.22 -8.98 -10.50
CA PRO A 72 -8.99 -9.77 -10.43
C PRO A 72 -9.08 -11.01 -9.52
N TYR A 73 -9.83 -10.95 -8.43
CA TYR A 73 -10.06 -12.12 -7.56
C TYR A 73 -10.84 -13.25 -8.25
N ALA A 74 -11.77 -12.92 -9.14
CA ALA A 74 -12.49 -13.94 -9.91
C ALA A 74 -11.56 -14.65 -10.89
N LYS A 75 -10.59 -13.93 -11.47
CA LYS A 75 -9.55 -14.52 -12.33
C LYS A 75 -8.59 -15.43 -11.55
N ILE A 76 -8.24 -15.10 -10.31
CA ILE A 76 -7.46 -15.97 -9.40
C ILE A 76 -8.22 -17.27 -9.10
N GLY A 77 -9.53 -17.18 -8.89
CA GLY A 77 -10.40 -18.24 -8.41
C GLY A 77 -10.50 -18.27 -6.88
N PHE A 78 -11.73 -18.23 -6.38
CA PHE A 78 -12.07 -18.05 -4.96
C PHE A 78 -11.39 -19.07 -4.03
N GLU A 79 -11.22 -20.31 -4.49
CA GLU A 79 -10.59 -21.40 -3.73
C GLU A 79 -9.12 -21.10 -3.38
N ARG A 80 -8.44 -20.24 -4.18
CA ARG A 80 -7.02 -19.92 -4.00
C ARG A 80 -6.81 -18.69 -3.13
N ILE A 81 -7.82 -17.82 -3.01
CA ILE A 81 -7.70 -16.53 -2.31
C ILE A 81 -7.24 -16.71 -0.86
N ALA A 82 -7.86 -17.62 -0.10
CA ALA A 82 -7.50 -17.86 1.30
C ALA A 82 -6.02 -18.26 1.44
N ARG A 83 -5.55 -19.21 0.63
CA ARG A 83 -4.17 -19.65 0.64
C ARG A 83 -3.20 -18.51 0.26
N LEU A 84 -3.53 -17.73 -0.77
CA LEU A 84 -2.69 -16.61 -1.19
C LEU A 84 -2.68 -15.49 -0.14
N ALA A 85 -3.77 -15.32 0.60
CA ALA A 85 -3.82 -14.38 1.72
C ALA A 85 -2.86 -14.80 2.85
N ASP A 86 -2.85 -16.08 3.23
CA ASP A 86 -1.92 -16.62 4.24
C ASP A 86 -0.46 -16.50 3.77
N GLU A 87 -0.20 -16.71 2.48
CA GLU A 87 1.13 -16.53 1.89
C GLU A 87 1.57 -15.05 1.88
N ALA A 88 0.66 -14.13 1.59
CA ALA A 88 0.93 -12.70 1.63
C ALA A 88 1.30 -12.25 3.05
N GLU A 89 0.56 -12.70 4.07
CA GLU A 89 0.88 -12.46 5.47
C GLU A 89 2.25 -13.00 5.83
N THR A 90 2.55 -14.24 5.44
CA THR A 90 3.87 -14.87 5.67
C THR A 90 4.99 -14.05 5.04
N LEU A 91 4.85 -13.62 3.77
CA LEU A 91 5.84 -12.81 3.06
C LEU A 91 6.07 -11.46 3.75
N LEU A 92 5.00 -10.79 4.19
CA LEU A 92 5.11 -9.53 4.93
C LEU A 92 5.89 -9.70 6.23
N ASN A 93 5.57 -10.73 7.02
CA ASN A 93 6.25 -11.04 8.27
C ASN A 93 7.73 -11.42 8.04
N GLU A 94 8.06 -12.21 7.02
CA GLU A 94 9.43 -12.54 6.62
C GLU A 94 10.25 -11.31 6.21
N ALA A 95 9.59 -10.35 5.57
CA ALA A 95 10.21 -9.06 5.25
C ALA A 95 10.47 -8.21 6.50
N GLY A 96 9.85 -8.53 7.63
CA GLY A 96 9.89 -7.76 8.86
C GLY A 96 8.75 -6.73 8.99
N VAL A 97 7.78 -6.78 8.08
CA VAL A 97 6.52 -6.02 8.20
C VAL A 97 5.58 -6.83 9.08
N LYS A 98 5.71 -6.66 10.39
CA LYS A 98 4.86 -7.36 11.35
C LYS A 98 3.42 -6.88 11.23
N VAL A 99 2.50 -7.81 11.01
CA VAL A 99 1.09 -7.54 10.85
C VAL A 99 0.24 -8.42 11.74
N LYS A 100 -0.95 -7.94 12.10
CA LYS A 100 -1.99 -8.69 12.80
C LYS A 100 -3.29 -8.60 12.00
N GLY A 101 -4.10 -9.61 12.10
CA GLY A 101 -5.39 -9.73 11.42
C GLY A 101 -5.65 -11.15 10.94
N ASP A 102 -6.75 -11.35 10.23
CA ASP A 102 -7.19 -12.64 9.72
C ASP A 102 -7.96 -12.43 8.39
N SER A 103 -7.67 -13.24 7.39
CA SER A 103 -8.36 -13.19 6.10
C SER A 103 -9.84 -13.61 6.17
N LYS A 104 -10.25 -14.30 7.25
CA LYS A 104 -11.64 -14.75 7.45
C LYS A 104 -12.53 -13.66 8.04
N LYS A 105 -11.96 -12.72 8.83
CA LYS A 105 -12.69 -11.66 9.51
C LYS A 105 -11.91 -10.34 9.47
N ASN A 106 -12.50 -9.30 8.87
CA ASN A 106 -11.96 -7.96 8.97
C ASN A 106 -12.06 -7.45 10.41
N HIS A 107 -11.01 -6.79 10.87
CA HIS A 107 -11.05 -5.89 12.02
C HIS A 107 -11.21 -4.45 11.54
N TYR A 108 -11.31 -3.50 12.46
CA TYR A 108 -11.45 -2.08 12.13
C TYR A 108 -10.21 -1.31 12.58
N ARG A 109 -9.55 -0.66 11.63
CA ARG A 109 -8.48 0.30 11.87
C ARG A 109 -9.01 1.73 11.94
N PHE A 110 -8.28 2.62 12.56
CA PHE A 110 -8.56 4.05 12.44
C PHE A 110 -7.96 4.61 11.15
N SER A 111 -8.73 5.48 10.47
CA SER A 111 -8.18 6.33 9.40
C SER A 111 -7.46 7.53 10.01
N PRO A 112 -6.65 8.26 9.22
CA PRO A 112 -6.04 9.52 9.66
C PRO A 112 -7.06 10.60 10.09
N LEU A 113 -8.33 10.44 9.73
CA LEU A 113 -9.44 11.34 10.10
C LEU A 113 -10.27 10.82 11.28
N GLY A 114 -9.81 9.78 11.98
CA GLY A 114 -10.49 9.21 13.14
C GLY A 114 -11.72 8.35 12.83
N ARG A 115 -11.98 8.01 11.54
CA ARG A 115 -13.02 7.05 11.17
C ARG A 115 -12.50 5.62 11.26
N ARG A 116 -13.37 4.70 11.64
CA ARG A 116 -13.06 3.27 11.57
C ARG A 116 -13.35 2.73 10.19
N ILE A 117 -12.40 1.97 9.67
CA ILE A 117 -12.41 1.41 8.32
C ILE A 117 -12.08 -0.07 8.42
N PRO A 118 -12.81 -0.98 7.75
CA PRO A 118 -12.48 -2.39 7.72
C PRO A 118 -11.07 -2.61 7.19
N ALA A 119 -10.35 -3.58 7.72
CA ALA A 119 -9.05 -3.99 7.24
C ALA A 119 -8.82 -5.47 7.48
N TRP A 120 -8.10 -6.11 6.59
CA TRP A 120 -7.64 -7.49 6.70
C TRP A 120 -6.43 -7.59 7.65
N LEU A 121 -5.35 -6.87 7.32
CA LEU A 121 -4.14 -6.84 8.14
C LEU A 121 -3.80 -5.40 8.52
N THR A 122 -3.25 -5.22 9.72
CA THR A 122 -2.73 -3.92 10.17
C THR A 122 -1.38 -4.13 10.84
N THR A 123 -0.43 -3.22 10.65
CA THR A 123 0.88 -3.29 11.33
C THR A 123 0.69 -3.41 12.84
N ASP A 124 1.47 -4.28 13.48
CA ASP A 124 1.23 -4.76 14.85
C ASP A 124 1.21 -3.63 15.89
N GLY A 125 2.04 -2.62 15.70
CA GLY A 125 2.10 -1.46 16.60
C GLY A 125 0.85 -0.56 16.60
N TYR A 126 -0.04 -0.68 15.60
CA TYR A 126 -1.22 0.18 15.47
C TYR A 126 -2.42 -0.35 16.22
N THR A 127 -3.30 0.57 16.64
CA THR A 127 -4.53 0.21 17.34
C THR A 127 -5.62 -0.19 16.36
N VAL A 128 -6.28 -1.29 16.67
CA VAL A 128 -7.43 -1.82 15.94
C VAL A 128 -8.60 -2.06 16.89
N CYS A 129 -9.82 -2.09 16.34
CA CYS A 129 -11.05 -2.45 17.04
C CYS A 129 -11.65 -3.68 16.37
N GLU A 130 -12.26 -4.56 17.18
CA GLU A 130 -12.97 -5.74 16.67
C GLU A 130 -14.28 -5.38 15.98
N GLU A 131 -14.93 -4.30 16.42
CA GLU A 131 -16.24 -3.88 15.93
C GLU A 131 -16.26 -2.41 15.49
N ALA A 132 -17.13 -2.10 14.53
CA ALA A 132 -17.26 -0.77 13.97
C ALA A 132 -17.79 0.26 14.97
N ASP A 133 -18.65 -0.12 15.90
CA ASP A 133 -19.47 0.82 16.67
C ASP A 133 -19.06 0.99 18.14
N THR A 134 -18.06 0.24 18.61
CA THR A 134 -17.59 0.31 19.98
C THR A 134 -16.24 0.99 20.10
N LEU A 135 -16.13 2.05 20.89
CA LEU A 135 -14.86 2.62 21.31
C LEU A 135 -14.42 1.97 22.62
N PRO A 136 -13.16 1.53 22.72
CA PRO A 136 -12.66 0.95 23.98
C PRO A 136 -12.38 2.02 25.06
N TRP A 137 -12.50 3.30 24.73
CA TRP A 137 -12.14 4.43 25.61
C TRP A 137 -13.28 5.43 25.76
N LYS A 138 -13.44 5.97 26.96
CA LYS A 138 -14.38 7.05 27.28
C LYS A 138 -13.69 8.41 27.28
N ARG A 139 -12.48 8.51 27.87
CA ARG A 139 -11.69 9.73 27.96
C ARG A 139 -10.42 9.58 27.12
N VAL A 140 -10.29 10.40 26.11
CA VAL A 140 -9.22 10.33 25.13
C VAL A 140 -8.43 11.63 25.12
N GLU A 141 -7.14 11.54 25.22
CA GLU A 141 -6.24 12.67 25.04
C GLU A 141 -5.46 12.50 23.72
N ILE A 142 -5.64 13.43 22.80
CA ILE A 142 -4.99 13.41 21.48
C ILE A 142 -3.76 14.29 21.58
N LEU A 143 -2.59 13.69 21.48
CA LEU A 143 -1.31 14.39 21.59
C LEU A 143 -0.65 14.47 20.22
N ASN A 144 -0.27 15.68 19.81
CA ASN A 144 0.42 15.91 18.56
C ASN A 144 1.78 16.60 18.75
N VAL A 145 2.71 16.31 17.88
CA VAL A 145 3.97 17.07 17.80
C VAL A 145 3.67 18.49 17.32
N GLN A 146 4.16 19.49 18.02
CA GLN A 146 3.92 20.89 17.69
C GLN A 146 4.37 21.22 16.28
N GLY A 147 3.44 21.65 15.41
CA GLY A 147 3.68 21.99 14.01
C GLY A 147 3.64 20.82 13.04
N PHE A 148 3.24 19.64 13.49
CA PHE A 148 2.98 18.51 12.61
C PHE A 148 1.52 18.54 12.13
N LEU A 149 1.31 18.82 10.84
CA LEU A 149 -0.02 19.05 10.26
C LEU A 149 -0.67 17.77 9.71
N ASP A 150 0.13 16.74 9.41
CA ASP A 150 -0.38 15.49 8.82
C ASP A 150 -1.07 14.57 9.84
N PHE A 151 -1.37 15.09 11.04
CA PHE A 151 -2.19 14.47 12.06
C PHE A 151 -3.32 15.45 12.47
N PRO A 152 -4.45 15.43 11.75
CA PRO A 152 -5.51 16.43 11.88
C PRO A 152 -6.36 16.19 13.14
N THR A 153 -5.86 16.63 14.27
CA THR A 153 -6.39 16.38 15.62
C THR A 153 -7.86 16.80 15.79
N GLU A 154 -8.28 17.87 15.13
CA GLU A 154 -9.68 18.36 15.18
C GLU A 154 -10.65 17.37 14.54
N PHE A 155 -10.29 16.81 13.36
CA PHE A 155 -11.11 15.79 12.70
C PHE A 155 -11.16 14.50 13.52
N ILE A 156 -10.02 14.06 14.08
CA ILE A 156 -9.95 12.89 14.96
C ILE A 156 -10.85 13.12 16.19
N SER A 157 -10.71 14.26 16.87
CA SER A 157 -11.51 14.64 18.03
C SER A 157 -13.01 14.65 17.70
N ALA A 158 -13.38 15.28 16.59
CA ALA A 158 -14.79 15.34 16.16
C ALA A 158 -15.36 13.94 15.86
N GLY A 159 -14.57 13.08 15.21
CA GLY A 159 -14.95 11.69 14.91
C GLY A 159 -15.18 10.87 16.17
N LEU A 160 -14.29 10.97 17.16
CA LEU A 160 -14.39 10.23 18.42
C LEU A 160 -15.53 10.76 19.33
N LYS A 161 -15.72 12.09 19.37
CA LYS A 161 -16.84 12.70 20.09
C LYS A 161 -18.20 12.25 19.57
N LYS A 162 -18.37 12.10 18.26
CA LYS A 162 -19.60 11.55 17.67
C LYS A 162 -19.88 10.11 18.12
N GLN A 163 -18.85 9.40 18.59
CA GLN A 163 -18.94 8.03 19.10
C GLN A 163 -19.02 7.98 20.64
N GLY A 164 -19.19 9.13 21.29
CA GLY A 164 -19.42 9.23 22.74
C GLY A 164 -18.15 9.40 23.58
N ALA A 165 -16.97 9.57 23.00
CA ALA A 165 -15.76 9.85 23.76
C ALA A 165 -15.64 11.32 24.16
N VAL A 166 -15.06 11.58 25.33
CA VAL A 166 -14.62 12.90 25.78
C VAL A 166 -13.17 13.08 25.33
N CYS A 167 -12.92 14.05 24.44
CA CYS A 167 -11.60 14.26 23.84
C CYS A 167 -11.00 15.60 24.27
N GLN A 168 -9.73 15.59 24.66
CA GLN A 168 -8.86 16.75 24.80
C GLN A 168 -7.75 16.68 23.77
N VAL A 169 -7.35 17.83 23.21
CA VAL A 169 -6.24 17.93 22.25
C VAL A 169 -5.13 18.75 22.90
N LYS A 170 -3.91 18.22 22.89
CA LYS A 170 -2.72 18.88 23.40
C LYS A 170 -1.56 18.67 22.41
N SER A 171 -0.54 19.50 22.52
CA SER A 171 0.69 19.37 21.75
C SER A 171 1.91 19.33 22.66
N PHE A 172 2.96 18.67 22.17
CA PHE A 172 4.25 18.60 22.83
C PHE A 172 5.39 18.87 21.84
N THR A 173 6.55 19.22 22.35
CA THR A 173 7.78 19.34 21.53
C THR A 173 9.00 19.21 22.44
N THR A 174 10.14 18.83 21.85
CA THR A 174 11.47 18.86 22.46
C THR A 174 12.40 19.74 21.65
N ASP A 175 13.59 20.03 22.17
CA ASP A 175 14.57 20.82 21.42
C ASP A 175 15.02 20.10 20.15
N GLU A 176 15.18 18.78 20.18
CA GLU A 176 15.54 17.96 19.03
C GLU A 176 14.47 18.02 17.93
N LEU A 177 13.18 17.95 18.31
CA LEU A 177 12.08 18.10 17.38
C LEU A 177 11.98 19.52 16.81
N ARG A 178 12.28 20.55 17.60
CA ARG A 178 12.35 21.93 17.11
C ARG A 178 13.47 22.11 16.08
N HIS A 179 14.66 21.53 16.33
CA HIS A 179 15.78 21.60 15.39
C HIS A 179 15.55 20.82 14.09
N ALA A 180 14.77 19.74 14.14
CA ALA A 180 14.39 18.98 12.95
C ALA A 180 13.40 19.71 12.04
N ARG A 181 12.83 20.82 12.51
CA ARG A 181 11.85 21.64 11.82
C ARG A 181 12.53 22.57 10.81
N LYS A 182 12.30 22.37 9.52
CA LYS A 182 12.92 23.20 8.46
C LYS A 182 12.29 24.59 8.33
N SER A 183 11.01 24.71 8.67
CA SER A 183 10.29 25.98 8.68
C SER A 183 9.24 25.98 9.82
N PRO A 184 8.74 27.15 10.25
CA PRO A 184 7.74 27.24 11.31
C PRO A 184 6.47 26.42 11.06
N THR A 185 6.16 26.10 9.80
CA THR A 185 4.95 25.43 9.37
C THR A 185 5.18 24.05 8.76
N GLU A 186 6.44 23.58 8.65
CA GLU A 186 6.77 22.32 8.00
C GLU A 186 7.47 21.36 8.96
N MET A 187 6.74 20.33 9.37
CA MET A 187 7.26 19.15 10.06
C MET A 187 6.78 17.91 9.32
N ARG A 188 7.70 17.06 8.87
CA ARG A 188 7.35 15.82 8.16
C ARG A 188 7.42 14.61 9.07
N ALA A 189 6.50 13.65 8.91
CA ALA A 189 6.47 12.40 9.68
C ALA A 189 7.84 11.67 9.68
N THR A 190 8.52 11.63 8.53
CA THR A 190 9.84 10.99 8.38
C THR A 190 10.96 11.72 9.13
N ASN A 191 10.88 13.05 9.28
CA ASN A 191 11.86 13.81 10.06
C ASN A 191 11.68 13.54 11.56
N ILE A 192 10.42 13.51 12.02
CA ILE A 192 10.10 13.12 13.40
C ILE A 192 10.62 11.70 13.67
N ALA A 193 10.31 10.75 12.78
CA ALA A 193 10.74 9.36 12.94
C ALA A 193 12.27 9.19 13.01
N LYS A 194 13.04 10.01 12.29
CA LYS A 194 14.51 10.00 12.34
C LYS A 194 15.04 10.53 13.67
N VAL A 195 14.46 11.61 14.20
CA VAL A 195 14.82 12.13 15.52
C VAL A 195 14.52 11.10 16.60
N LEU A 196 13.34 10.50 16.54
CA LEU A 196 12.87 9.50 17.52
C LEU A 196 13.48 8.10 17.33
N ALA A 197 14.36 7.91 16.35
CA ALA A 197 15.21 6.74 16.25
C ALA A 197 16.32 6.72 17.32
N ASP A 198 16.70 7.90 17.82
CA ASP A 198 17.62 8.03 18.96
C ASP A 198 16.88 7.82 20.28
N ARG A 199 17.45 6.98 21.16
CA ARG A 199 16.83 6.58 22.42
C ARG A 199 16.73 7.74 23.42
N GLU A 200 17.71 8.64 23.44
CA GLU A 200 17.69 9.80 24.33
C GLU A 200 16.58 10.76 23.91
N SER A 201 16.45 11.04 22.62
CA SER A 201 15.37 11.85 22.05
C SER A 201 14.00 11.24 22.34
N LEU A 202 13.88 9.91 22.22
CA LEU A 202 12.65 9.19 22.55
C LEU A 202 12.26 9.33 24.02
N ARG A 203 13.24 9.25 24.94
CA ARG A 203 13.04 9.43 26.38
C ARG A 203 12.58 10.86 26.71
N LYS A 204 13.20 11.90 26.12
CA LYS A 204 12.76 13.29 26.30
C LYS A 204 11.33 13.50 25.83
N VAL A 205 10.93 12.83 24.73
CA VAL A 205 9.53 12.86 24.28
C VAL A 205 8.62 12.16 25.28
N ALA A 206 9.01 11.02 25.83
CA ALA A 206 8.23 10.35 26.88
C ALA A 206 8.02 11.22 28.11
N ASP A 207 9.10 11.91 28.59
CA ASP A 207 9.04 12.83 29.70
C ASP A 207 8.09 14.02 29.41
N CYS A 208 8.13 14.59 28.22
CA CYS A 208 7.20 15.62 27.78
C CYS A 208 5.75 15.13 27.73
N ILE A 209 5.52 13.93 27.22
CA ILE A 209 4.18 13.31 27.16
C ILE A 209 3.65 13.11 28.57
N ASN A 210 4.43 12.56 29.49
CA ASN A 210 4.03 12.36 30.88
C ASN A 210 3.70 13.69 31.58
N ALA A 211 4.49 14.74 31.31
CA ALA A 211 4.27 16.06 31.89
C ALA A 211 3.00 16.77 31.41
N VAL A 212 2.59 16.55 30.14
CA VAL A 212 1.39 17.21 29.58
C VAL A 212 0.13 16.36 29.71
N SER A 213 0.26 15.06 29.98
CA SER A 213 -0.86 14.12 30.09
C SER A 213 -1.74 14.45 31.29
N GLY A 214 -3.07 14.47 31.04
CA GLY A 214 -4.10 14.65 32.07
C GLY A 214 -4.76 13.31 32.45
N GLU A 215 -6.01 13.40 32.93
CA GLU A 215 -6.82 12.22 33.23
C GLU A 215 -7.45 11.63 31.93
N ALA A 216 -6.83 10.67 31.32
CA ALA A 216 -7.32 9.99 30.14
C ALA A 216 -7.19 8.47 30.28
N ASP A 217 -8.07 7.73 29.60
CA ASP A 217 -8.00 6.26 29.52
C ASP A 217 -6.92 5.84 28.52
N VAL A 218 -6.63 6.69 27.52
CA VAL A 218 -5.66 6.47 26.47
C VAL A 218 -5.10 7.79 25.92
N LEU A 219 -3.83 7.75 25.51
CA LEU A 219 -3.17 8.81 24.74
C LEU A 219 -3.13 8.38 23.27
N LEU A 220 -3.75 9.15 22.38
CA LEU A 220 -3.68 8.94 20.95
C LEU A 220 -2.52 9.74 20.36
N LEU A 221 -1.55 9.06 19.78
CA LEU A 221 -0.39 9.66 19.15
C LEU A 221 -0.34 9.37 17.63
N PRO A 222 0.25 10.28 16.84
CA PRO A 222 0.56 9.99 15.45
C PRO A 222 1.58 8.87 15.35
N ALA A 223 1.40 7.97 14.39
CA ALA A 223 2.31 6.87 14.13
C ALA A 223 3.56 7.35 13.36
N VAL A 224 4.36 8.18 14.01
CA VAL A 224 5.58 8.81 13.45
C VAL A 224 6.87 8.24 14.03
N LEU A 225 6.83 6.99 14.51
CA LEU A 225 7.97 6.26 15.05
C LEU A 225 8.30 5.03 14.20
N GLY A 226 9.47 4.45 14.44
CA GLY A 226 9.85 3.19 13.83
C GLY A 226 10.13 3.33 12.33
N PHE A 227 11.10 4.15 11.96
CA PHE A 227 11.50 4.36 10.58
C PHE A 227 12.07 3.09 9.92
N SER A 228 12.86 2.33 10.67
CA SER A 228 13.54 1.12 10.20
C SER A 228 12.90 -0.17 10.70
N ASP A 229 12.28 -0.13 11.86
CA ASP A 229 11.58 -1.22 12.55
C ASP A 229 10.58 -0.63 13.56
N GLU A 230 9.79 -1.47 14.22
CA GLU A 230 8.74 -1.05 15.14
C GLU A 230 9.16 -0.96 16.61
N LYS A 231 10.43 -1.21 16.95
CA LYS A 231 10.90 -1.27 18.34
C LYS A 231 10.61 0.00 19.11
N ASN A 232 10.80 1.17 18.49
CA ASN A 232 10.59 2.46 19.14
C ASN A 232 9.11 2.71 19.51
N LEU A 233 8.16 2.09 18.81
CA LEU A 233 6.73 2.16 19.16
C LEU A 233 6.47 1.48 20.52
N ASP A 234 7.02 0.29 20.71
CA ASP A 234 6.86 -0.45 21.95
C ASP A 234 7.73 0.14 23.08
N GLU A 235 8.93 0.62 22.75
CA GLU A 235 9.81 1.27 23.71
C GLU A 235 9.16 2.53 24.31
N LEU A 236 8.52 3.37 23.48
CA LEU A 236 7.80 4.55 23.99
C LEU A 236 6.64 4.15 24.92
N LYS A 237 5.91 3.07 24.61
CA LYS A 237 4.84 2.55 25.49
C LYS A 237 5.35 2.18 26.89
N THR A 238 6.61 1.72 26.99
CA THR A 238 7.20 1.38 28.30
C THR A 238 7.68 2.58 29.10
N MET A 239 7.91 3.72 28.44
CA MET A 239 8.39 4.96 29.08
C MET A 239 7.25 5.92 29.49
N VAL A 240 6.08 5.76 28.87
CA VAL A 240 4.92 6.59 29.15
C VAL A 240 4.00 5.89 30.15
N GLU A 241 3.54 6.64 31.16
CA GLU A 241 2.74 6.11 32.28
C GLU A 241 1.35 5.65 31.85
N LYS A 242 0.78 6.26 30.82
CA LYS A 242 -0.58 5.98 30.34
C LYS A 242 -0.56 5.11 29.09
N PRO A 243 -1.62 4.32 28.86
CA PRO A 243 -1.75 3.53 27.63
C PRO A 243 -1.66 4.42 26.39
N ILE A 244 -0.84 4.02 25.41
CA ILE A 244 -0.68 4.68 24.12
C ILE A 244 -1.40 3.90 23.05
N ALA A 245 -2.13 4.60 22.17
CA ALA A 245 -2.66 4.09 20.92
C ALA A 245 -2.13 4.93 19.75
N TYR A 246 -1.53 4.25 18.75
CA TYR A 246 -1.03 4.92 17.58
C TYR A 246 -2.06 4.92 16.46
N LEU A 247 -2.28 6.09 15.88
CA LEU A 247 -3.12 6.27 14.70
C LEU A 247 -2.29 6.63 13.47
N PRO A 248 -2.69 6.18 12.28
CA PRO A 248 -2.03 6.57 11.05
C PRO A 248 -2.11 8.08 10.81
N THR A 249 -1.11 8.60 10.11
CA THR A 249 -1.05 10.00 9.66
C THR A 249 -1.53 10.13 8.22
N LEU A 250 -1.80 11.36 7.78
CA LEU A 250 -1.92 11.66 6.36
C LEU A 250 -0.61 11.30 5.64
N PRO A 251 -0.66 10.93 4.36
CA PRO A 251 0.53 10.56 3.60
C PRO A 251 1.46 11.77 3.31
N PRO A 252 2.76 11.52 3.13
CA PRO A 252 3.43 10.23 3.21
C PRO A 252 3.62 9.74 4.66
N SER A 253 3.43 8.43 4.88
CA SER A 253 3.44 7.83 6.22
C SER A 253 4.76 7.13 6.56
N VAL A 254 5.11 7.09 7.84
CA VAL A 254 6.29 6.34 8.31
C VAL A 254 6.12 4.84 8.06
N SER A 255 4.94 4.29 8.30
CA SER A 255 4.65 2.87 8.04
C SER A 255 4.79 2.49 6.56
N GLY A 256 4.32 3.34 5.65
CA GLY A 256 4.47 3.12 4.22
C GLY A 256 5.93 3.12 3.76
N VAL A 257 6.69 4.11 4.23
CA VAL A 257 8.14 4.18 3.96
C VAL A 257 8.87 2.96 4.54
N ARG A 258 8.56 2.57 5.79
CA ARG A 258 9.14 1.39 6.43
C ARG A 258 8.82 0.11 5.65
N THR A 259 7.56 -0.09 5.26
CA THR A 259 7.14 -1.25 4.45
C THR A 259 7.94 -1.32 3.14
N ALA A 260 8.09 -0.21 2.43
CA ALA A 260 8.88 -0.16 1.21
C ALA A 260 10.36 -0.51 1.44
N ILE A 261 10.96 0.02 2.51
CA ILE A 261 12.35 -0.28 2.88
C ILE A 261 12.54 -1.77 3.20
N LEU A 262 11.64 -2.35 3.99
CA LEU A 262 11.74 -3.74 4.45
C LEU A 262 11.57 -4.72 3.28
N LEU A 263 10.59 -4.52 2.42
CA LEU A 263 10.41 -5.34 1.22
C LEU A 263 11.60 -5.24 0.25
N LYS A 264 12.12 -4.04 0.00
CA LYS A 264 13.32 -3.83 -0.84
C LYS A 264 14.55 -4.52 -0.23
N ARG A 265 14.72 -4.47 1.09
CA ARG A 265 15.82 -5.16 1.78
C ARG A 265 15.71 -6.68 1.65
N LEU A 266 14.52 -7.24 1.77
CA LEU A 266 14.31 -8.68 1.57
C LEU A 266 14.63 -9.07 0.12
N PHE A 267 14.11 -8.34 -0.86
CA PHE A 267 14.40 -8.58 -2.27
C PHE A 267 15.90 -8.55 -2.59
N ALA A 268 16.62 -7.55 -2.07
CA ALA A 268 18.07 -7.45 -2.24
C ALA A 268 18.84 -8.60 -1.57
N ARG A 269 18.43 -9.02 -0.36
CA ARG A 269 19.02 -10.18 0.34
C ARG A 269 18.87 -11.48 -0.44
N LEU A 270 17.79 -11.62 -1.21
CA LEU A 270 17.54 -12.77 -2.08
C LEU A 270 18.28 -12.70 -3.43
N GLY A 271 19.15 -11.70 -3.62
CA GLY A 271 19.93 -11.51 -4.84
C GLY A 271 19.18 -10.83 -5.98
N GLY A 272 18.01 -10.22 -5.70
CA GLY A 272 17.25 -9.45 -6.69
C GLY A 272 17.96 -8.16 -7.09
N THR A 273 17.89 -7.79 -8.35
CA THR A 273 18.40 -6.53 -8.90
C THR A 273 17.31 -5.48 -8.91
N LEU A 274 17.55 -4.30 -8.29
CA LEU A 274 16.61 -3.19 -8.27
C LEU A 274 17.23 -1.95 -8.92
N LEU A 275 16.72 -1.58 -10.10
CA LEU A 275 17.07 -0.34 -10.81
C LEU A 275 16.11 0.76 -10.34
N VAL A 276 16.57 1.61 -9.43
CA VAL A 276 15.77 2.70 -8.84
C VAL A 276 16.08 4.02 -9.55
N GLY A 277 15.04 4.80 -9.81
CA GLY A 277 15.15 6.07 -10.53
C GLY A 277 15.24 5.90 -12.02
N ASP A 278 15.00 4.70 -12.55
CA ASP A 278 14.99 4.40 -13.98
C ASP A 278 13.57 4.04 -14.43
N LYS A 279 13.10 4.66 -15.49
CA LYS A 279 11.75 4.48 -16.03
C LYS A 279 11.81 3.58 -17.26
N ALA A 280 11.04 2.49 -17.27
CA ALA A 280 10.79 1.73 -18.49
C ALA A 280 9.96 2.59 -19.45
N ASN A 281 10.41 2.74 -20.68
CA ASN A 281 9.81 3.63 -21.68
C ASN A 281 9.41 2.91 -22.97
N GLY A 282 9.61 1.59 -23.06
CA GLY A 282 9.22 0.80 -24.20
C GLY A 282 9.72 -0.63 -24.16
N GLY A 283 9.39 -1.38 -25.18
CA GLY A 283 9.83 -2.74 -25.36
C GLY A 283 9.78 -3.21 -26.81
N VAL A 284 10.59 -4.21 -27.12
CA VAL A 284 10.63 -4.81 -28.45
C VAL A 284 9.80 -6.09 -28.44
N PHE A 285 8.78 -6.12 -29.29
CA PHE A 285 7.94 -7.30 -29.52
C PHE A 285 8.39 -8.01 -30.78
N LYS A 286 8.47 -9.34 -30.70
CA LYS A 286 8.77 -10.21 -31.86
C LYS A 286 7.90 -11.46 -31.74
N ASP A 287 7.23 -11.81 -32.83
CA ASP A 287 6.38 -13.01 -32.94
C ASP A 287 5.35 -13.12 -31.76
N GLY A 288 4.70 -12.01 -31.40
CA GLY A 288 3.72 -11.95 -30.33
C GLY A 288 4.28 -12.07 -28.91
N ARG A 289 5.61 -11.94 -28.72
CA ARG A 289 6.29 -12.00 -27.43
C ARG A 289 7.11 -10.74 -27.16
N LEU A 290 7.16 -10.30 -25.93
CA LEU A 290 8.09 -9.26 -25.49
C LEU A 290 9.49 -9.87 -25.38
N VAL A 291 10.48 -9.24 -26.00
CA VAL A 291 11.88 -9.73 -26.05
C VAL A 291 12.77 -8.93 -25.12
N SER A 292 12.57 -7.62 -25.08
CA SER A 292 13.39 -6.72 -24.26
C SER A 292 12.62 -5.47 -23.85
N VAL A 293 13.10 -4.82 -22.80
CA VAL A 293 12.59 -3.54 -22.28
C VAL A 293 13.69 -2.51 -22.39
N THR A 294 13.33 -1.28 -22.80
CA THR A 294 14.20 -0.10 -22.81
C THR A 294 13.85 0.81 -21.64
N THR A 295 14.85 1.54 -21.12
CA THR A 295 14.71 2.44 -19.99
C THR A 295 15.36 3.79 -20.26
N ASP A 296 14.99 4.82 -19.51
CA ASP A 296 15.49 6.19 -19.74
C ASP A 296 17.01 6.33 -19.47
N HIS A 297 17.54 5.60 -18.49
CA HIS A 297 18.95 5.73 -18.09
C HIS A 297 19.88 4.70 -18.75
N LEU A 298 19.32 3.70 -19.43
CA LEU A 298 20.06 2.69 -20.18
C LEU A 298 19.62 2.69 -21.67
N PRO A 299 19.71 3.82 -22.38
CA PRO A 299 19.16 3.92 -23.73
C PRO A 299 19.85 3.01 -24.74
N ASP A 300 21.13 2.72 -24.53
CA ASP A 300 21.96 1.87 -25.42
C ASP A 300 21.99 0.39 -24.99
N GLU A 301 21.41 0.07 -23.81
CA GLU A 301 21.42 -1.28 -23.24
C GLU A 301 20.00 -1.79 -22.97
N ALA A 302 19.43 -2.56 -23.89
CA ALA A 302 18.16 -3.22 -23.63
C ALA A 302 18.27 -4.30 -22.53
N LEU A 303 17.24 -4.41 -21.72
CA LEU A 303 17.09 -5.44 -20.70
C LEU A 303 16.32 -6.62 -21.27
N TYR A 304 16.93 -7.81 -21.27
CA TYR A 304 16.36 -9.02 -21.83
C TYR A 304 15.89 -9.98 -20.75
N ALA A 305 14.73 -10.62 -20.95
CA ALA A 305 14.24 -11.68 -20.08
C ALA A 305 13.38 -12.68 -20.82
N ASP A 306 13.15 -13.84 -20.19
CA ASP A 306 12.24 -14.86 -20.70
C ASP A 306 10.78 -14.53 -20.38
N GLN A 307 10.51 -13.85 -19.22
CA GLN A 307 9.21 -13.43 -18.75
C GLN A 307 9.25 -11.98 -18.25
N PHE A 308 8.11 -11.30 -18.36
CA PHE A 308 7.94 -9.91 -17.94
C PHE A 308 6.68 -9.74 -17.10
N ILE A 309 6.73 -8.82 -16.11
CA ILE A 309 5.58 -8.47 -15.26
C ILE A 309 5.42 -6.96 -15.26
N LEU A 310 4.26 -6.47 -15.68
CA LEU A 310 3.85 -5.08 -15.54
C LEU A 310 3.17 -4.90 -14.18
N ALA A 311 3.80 -4.14 -13.30
CA ALA A 311 3.33 -3.79 -11.96
C ALA A 311 3.41 -2.26 -11.75
N SER A 312 3.14 -1.50 -12.82
CA SER A 312 3.32 -0.05 -12.91
C SER A 312 2.31 0.76 -12.08
N GLY A 313 1.24 0.11 -11.62
CA GLY A 313 0.20 0.74 -10.80
C GLY A 313 -0.87 1.46 -11.62
N SER A 314 -1.70 2.27 -10.96
CA SER A 314 -2.84 2.99 -11.55
C SER A 314 -2.43 4.35 -12.14
N PHE A 315 -3.41 5.20 -12.46
CA PHE A 315 -3.19 6.61 -12.82
C PHE A 315 -2.31 7.37 -11.82
N MET A 316 -2.44 7.10 -10.52
CA MET A 316 -1.64 7.77 -9.48
C MET A 316 -0.14 7.45 -9.54
N SER A 317 0.23 6.35 -10.17
CA SER A 317 1.62 5.90 -10.33
C SER A 317 2.10 5.97 -11.77
N HIS A 318 1.35 6.63 -12.66
CA HIS A 318 1.60 6.67 -14.09
C HIS A 318 1.63 5.30 -14.78
N GLY A 319 0.96 4.30 -14.21
CA GLY A 319 0.76 2.99 -14.85
C GLY A 319 -0.33 3.04 -15.92
N LEU A 320 -1.22 4.02 -15.79
CA LEU A 320 -2.18 4.45 -16.80
C LEU A 320 -2.06 5.94 -16.98
N GLU A 321 -2.23 6.40 -18.21
CA GLU A 321 -2.28 7.81 -18.57
C GLU A 321 -3.50 8.09 -19.46
N SER A 322 -3.87 9.34 -19.57
CA SER A 322 -4.92 9.77 -20.50
C SER A 322 -4.50 11.02 -21.26
N ASN A 323 -4.93 11.08 -22.48
CA ASN A 323 -4.88 12.29 -23.28
C ASN A 323 -6.32 12.73 -23.64
N TYR A 324 -6.47 13.67 -24.56
CA TYR A 324 -7.80 14.12 -24.99
C TYR A 324 -8.64 13.03 -25.67
N GLN A 325 -8.00 12.02 -26.26
CA GLN A 325 -8.64 11.03 -27.12
C GLN A 325 -8.88 9.68 -26.42
N ARG A 326 -7.94 9.21 -25.58
CA ARG A 326 -7.99 7.88 -24.98
C ARG A 326 -7.29 7.79 -23.63
N VAL A 327 -7.63 6.75 -22.88
CA VAL A 327 -6.82 6.19 -21.78
C VAL A 327 -5.88 5.16 -22.37
N PHE A 328 -4.64 5.08 -21.88
CA PHE A 328 -3.62 4.16 -22.40
C PHE A 328 -2.61 3.75 -21.34
N GLU A 329 -1.99 2.62 -21.57
CA GLU A 329 -0.83 2.12 -20.82
C GLU A 329 0.45 2.67 -21.49
N PRO A 330 1.30 3.45 -20.75
CA PRO A 330 2.33 4.27 -21.39
C PRO A 330 3.62 3.53 -21.78
N VAL A 331 3.85 2.30 -21.30
CA VAL A 331 5.12 1.59 -21.55
C VAL A 331 5.07 0.75 -22.82
N PHE A 332 4.00 -0.02 -22.99
CA PHE A 332 3.88 -1.01 -24.08
C PHE A 332 2.69 -0.75 -24.99
N ASP A 333 1.86 0.24 -24.69
CA ASP A 333 0.59 0.52 -25.37
C ASP A 333 -0.30 -0.73 -25.43
N LEU A 334 -0.54 -1.33 -24.26
CA LEU A 334 -1.40 -2.50 -24.08
C LEU A 334 -2.86 -2.12 -24.17
N ASP A 335 -3.72 -3.09 -24.47
CA ASP A 335 -5.16 -2.90 -24.45
C ASP A 335 -5.64 -2.52 -23.05
N VAL A 336 -6.45 -1.46 -22.96
CA VAL A 336 -7.00 -0.94 -21.72
C VAL A 336 -8.51 -1.04 -21.76
N ASP A 337 -9.12 -1.54 -20.68
CA ASP A 337 -10.56 -1.46 -20.47
C ASP A 337 -10.89 -0.05 -19.98
N ALA A 338 -11.42 0.76 -20.88
CA ALA A 338 -11.86 2.13 -20.62
C ALA A 338 -13.02 2.50 -21.54
N ALA A 339 -13.90 3.38 -21.09
CA ALA A 339 -14.97 3.90 -21.95
C ALA A 339 -14.39 4.67 -23.13
N GLY A 340 -14.94 4.44 -24.32
CA GLY A 340 -14.45 5.05 -25.56
C GLY A 340 -14.72 6.56 -25.65
N LYS A 341 -15.75 7.05 -24.93
CA LYS A 341 -16.12 8.47 -24.93
C LYS A 341 -15.64 9.15 -23.67
N ARG A 342 -14.89 10.24 -23.80
CA ARG A 342 -14.35 11.01 -22.68
C ARG A 342 -15.42 11.44 -21.65
N ALA A 343 -16.62 11.77 -22.09
CA ALA A 343 -17.73 12.17 -21.21
C ALA A 343 -18.19 11.04 -20.27
N GLU A 344 -17.82 9.78 -20.56
CA GLU A 344 -18.17 8.61 -19.76
C GLU A 344 -17.08 8.25 -18.74
N TRP A 345 -15.92 8.96 -18.73
CA TRP A 345 -14.81 8.64 -17.82
C TRP A 345 -15.07 9.10 -16.39
N THR A 346 -15.85 10.14 -16.21
CA THR A 346 -16.16 10.72 -14.91
C THR A 346 -17.66 10.97 -14.74
N LYS A 347 -18.10 11.01 -13.49
CA LYS A 347 -19.41 11.51 -13.09
C LYS A 347 -19.32 12.99 -12.73
N GLU A 348 -20.46 13.67 -12.73
CA GLU A 348 -20.56 15.10 -12.42
C GLU A 348 -20.22 15.37 -10.95
N ASP A 349 -20.74 14.56 -10.01
CA ASP A 349 -20.38 14.64 -8.61
C ASP A 349 -19.07 13.86 -8.37
N ALA A 350 -18.07 14.56 -7.82
CA ALA A 350 -16.76 13.98 -7.52
C ALA A 350 -16.81 12.83 -6.49
N PHE A 351 -17.85 12.78 -5.66
CA PHE A 351 -18.06 11.73 -4.66
C PHE A 351 -18.81 10.51 -5.19
N ASP A 352 -19.33 10.57 -6.40
CA ASP A 352 -19.93 9.42 -7.07
C ASP A 352 -18.87 8.36 -7.38
N ALA A 353 -19.32 7.13 -7.60
CA ALA A 353 -18.47 6.05 -8.12
C ALA A 353 -17.95 6.41 -9.51
N GLN A 354 -16.71 6.86 -9.57
CA GLN A 354 -16.07 7.34 -10.79
C GLN A 354 -15.67 6.17 -11.69
N PRO A 355 -16.13 6.11 -12.96
CA PRO A 355 -15.82 4.99 -13.86
C PRO A 355 -14.32 4.77 -14.09
N TYR A 356 -13.53 5.84 -14.19
CA TYR A 356 -12.08 5.73 -14.43
C TYR A 356 -11.31 4.98 -13.34
N MET A 357 -11.89 4.84 -12.14
CA MET A 357 -11.27 4.07 -11.04
C MET A 357 -11.21 2.57 -11.33
N GLU A 358 -12.02 2.07 -12.26
CA GLU A 358 -12.07 0.65 -12.67
C GLU A 358 -11.27 0.39 -13.96
N TYR A 359 -10.73 1.47 -14.58
CA TYR A 359 -9.95 1.33 -15.81
C TYR A 359 -8.59 0.70 -15.52
N GLY A 360 -8.14 -0.13 -16.44
CA GLY A 360 -6.87 -0.83 -16.31
C GLY A 360 -6.50 -1.62 -17.55
N VAL A 361 -5.35 -2.22 -17.49
CA VAL A 361 -4.85 -3.11 -18.54
C VAL A 361 -5.71 -4.37 -18.61
N ARG A 362 -6.12 -4.70 -19.83
CA ARG A 362 -6.86 -5.92 -20.12
C ARG A 362 -5.94 -7.13 -20.06
N THR A 363 -6.42 -8.20 -19.41
CA THR A 363 -5.69 -9.46 -19.30
C THR A 363 -6.60 -10.66 -19.59
N ASP A 364 -5.99 -11.77 -19.97
CA ASP A 364 -6.66 -13.06 -19.95
C ASP A 364 -6.88 -13.58 -18.50
N ARG A 365 -7.38 -14.80 -18.36
CA ARG A 365 -7.63 -15.43 -17.04
C ARG A 365 -6.36 -15.73 -16.25
N ASP A 366 -5.22 -15.88 -16.94
CA ASP A 366 -3.92 -16.17 -16.34
C ASP A 366 -3.09 -14.90 -16.10
N PHE A 367 -3.70 -13.72 -16.24
CA PHE A 367 -3.07 -12.39 -16.12
C PHE A 367 -2.05 -12.06 -17.22
N HIS A 368 -2.03 -12.78 -18.37
CA HIS A 368 -1.24 -12.31 -19.49
C HIS A 368 -1.88 -11.04 -20.07
N ALA A 369 -1.04 -10.04 -20.33
CA ALA A 369 -1.48 -8.79 -20.92
C ALA A 369 -1.94 -9.01 -22.38
N ILE A 370 -2.92 -8.21 -22.79
CA ILE A 370 -3.46 -8.21 -24.16
C ILE A 370 -2.91 -6.98 -24.89
N LYS A 371 -2.44 -7.16 -26.11
CA LYS A 371 -2.00 -6.10 -27.01
C LYS A 371 -2.58 -6.34 -28.41
N ASP A 372 -3.25 -5.31 -28.95
CA ASP A 372 -3.92 -5.39 -30.27
C ASP A 372 -4.88 -6.59 -30.38
N GLY A 373 -5.62 -6.87 -29.30
CA GLY A 373 -6.56 -8.00 -29.18
C GLY A 373 -5.91 -9.38 -29.03
N GLN A 374 -4.59 -9.47 -28.91
CA GLN A 374 -3.86 -10.73 -28.78
C GLN A 374 -3.15 -10.84 -27.44
N THR A 375 -3.20 -12.05 -26.85
CA THR A 375 -2.49 -12.34 -25.60
C THR A 375 -0.98 -12.38 -25.82
N VAL A 376 -0.22 -11.62 -25.04
CA VAL A 376 1.24 -11.64 -25.02
C VAL A 376 1.71 -12.70 -24.01
N GLY A 377 2.01 -13.91 -24.48
CA GLY A 377 2.19 -15.10 -23.64
C GLY A 377 3.36 -15.10 -22.66
N ASN A 378 4.19 -14.05 -22.63
CA ASN A 378 5.28 -13.88 -21.67
C ASN A 378 5.28 -12.51 -20.97
N LEU A 379 4.19 -11.76 -21.09
CA LEU A 379 4.00 -10.51 -20.38
C LEU A 379 2.73 -10.61 -19.51
N PHE A 380 2.90 -10.47 -18.22
CA PHE A 380 1.82 -10.48 -17.23
C PHE A 380 1.56 -9.06 -16.71
N ALA A 381 0.35 -8.79 -16.25
CA ALA A 381 0.03 -7.57 -15.50
C ALA A 381 -0.50 -7.94 -14.11
N VAL A 382 -0.10 -7.17 -13.07
CA VAL A 382 -0.48 -7.42 -11.68
C VAL A 382 -0.72 -6.13 -10.89
N GLY A 383 -1.59 -6.22 -9.90
CA GLY A 383 -1.87 -5.11 -8.98
C GLY A 383 -2.76 -4.04 -9.58
N SER A 384 -2.56 -2.80 -9.16
CA SER A 384 -3.45 -1.67 -9.46
C SER A 384 -3.45 -1.23 -10.93
N VAL A 385 -2.66 -1.83 -11.81
CA VAL A 385 -2.72 -1.60 -13.25
C VAL A 385 -3.84 -2.42 -13.91
N LEU A 386 -4.37 -3.42 -13.21
CA LEU A 386 -5.44 -4.30 -13.71
C LEU A 386 -6.78 -3.58 -13.77
N SER A 387 -7.57 -3.88 -14.79
CA SER A 387 -8.97 -3.45 -14.88
C SER A 387 -9.89 -4.26 -13.96
N GLY A 388 -11.11 -3.77 -13.80
CA GLY A 388 -12.23 -4.52 -13.20
C GLY A 388 -12.31 -4.47 -11.69
N HIS A 389 -11.58 -3.58 -11.00
CA HIS A 389 -11.74 -3.35 -9.57
C HIS A 389 -11.62 -1.87 -9.22
N ASN A 390 -12.29 -1.44 -8.14
CA ASN A 390 -12.27 -0.06 -7.67
C ASN A 390 -11.70 -0.01 -6.25
N PRO A 391 -10.39 0.27 -6.09
CA PRO A 391 -9.72 0.18 -4.80
C PRO A 391 -10.21 1.20 -3.76
N VAL A 392 -10.81 2.31 -4.21
CA VAL A 392 -11.37 3.33 -3.32
C VAL A 392 -12.72 2.91 -2.78
N ARG A 393 -13.57 2.31 -3.64
CA ARG A 393 -14.92 1.90 -3.26
C ARG A 393 -14.95 0.58 -2.50
N LEU A 394 -14.16 -0.40 -2.94
CA LEU A 394 -14.18 -1.75 -2.37
C LEU A 394 -13.17 -1.91 -1.23
N LEU A 395 -12.16 -1.04 -1.11
CA LEU A 395 -10.99 -1.25 -0.25
C LEU A 395 -10.40 -2.66 -0.45
N ASP A 396 -9.92 -2.91 -1.65
CA ASP A 396 -9.33 -4.19 -2.08
C ASP A 396 -7.93 -4.03 -2.68
N GLY A 397 -7.49 -2.79 -2.88
CA GLY A 397 -6.31 -2.48 -3.68
C GLY A 397 -5.02 -3.14 -3.21
N THR A 398 -4.79 -3.26 -1.89
CA THR A 398 -3.59 -3.93 -1.37
C THR A 398 -3.70 -5.45 -1.49
N GLY A 399 -4.88 -6.01 -1.29
CA GLY A 399 -5.15 -7.43 -1.51
C GLY A 399 -4.97 -7.81 -2.99
N VAL A 400 -5.58 -7.06 -3.92
CA VAL A 400 -5.36 -7.25 -5.36
C VAL A 400 -3.87 -7.18 -5.69
N SER A 401 -3.14 -6.20 -5.11
CA SER A 401 -1.70 -6.03 -5.33
C SER A 401 -0.88 -7.24 -4.86
N LEU A 402 -1.16 -7.78 -3.69
CA LEU A 402 -0.44 -8.91 -3.12
C LEU A 402 -0.82 -10.22 -3.84
N LEU A 403 -2.13 -10.50 -3.95
CA LEU A 403 -2.61 -11.81 -4.38
C LEU A 403 -2.39 -12.05 -5.87
N THR A 404 -2.57 -11.04 -6.74
CA THR A 404 -2.28 -11.18 -8.17
C THR A 404 -0.79 -11.36 -8.42
N ALA A 405 0.07 -10.67 -7.65
CA ALA A 405 1.52 -10.83 -7.73
C ALA A 405 1.97 -12.23 -7.32
N LEU A 406 1.44 -12.77 -6.22
CA LEU A 406 1.69 -14.15 -5.78
C LEU A 406 1.20 -15.17 -6.80
N GLN A 407 -0.02 -14.99 -7.32
CA GLN A 407 -0.61 -15.88 -8.32
C GLN A 407 0.26 -15.95 -9.59
N VAL A 408 0.67 -14.81 -10.13
CA VAL A 408 1.51 -14.75 -11.34
C VAL A 408 2.91 -15.32 -11.07
N ALA A 409 3.53 -15.01 -9.93
CA ALA A 409 4.82 -15.57 -9.58
C ALA A 409 4.78 -17.10 -9.49
N ARG A 410 3.72 -17.69 -8.94
CA ARG A 410 3.49 -19.14 -8.95
C ARG A 410 3.30 -19.70 -10.35
N THR A 411 2.46 -19.07 -11.17
CA THR A 411 2.24 -19.48 -12.56
C THR A 411 3.57 -19.53 -13.33
N ILE A 412 4.46 -18.56 -13.13
CA ILE A 412 5.79 -18.52 -13.77
C ILE A 412 6.72 -19.64 -13.23
N THR A 413 6.64 -19.94 -11.94
CA THR A 413 7.52 -20.98 -11.34
C THR A 413 7.06 -22.39 -11.64
N GLU A 414 5.77 -22.65 -11.81
CA GLU A 414 5.19 -23.96 -12.13
C GLU A 414 5.34 -24.33 -13.61
N ARG A 415 5.45 -23.35 -14.49
CA ARG A 415 5.79 -23.57 -15.92
C ARG A 415 7.28 -23.87 -16.05
N ARG A 416 7.67 -25.15 -16.01
CA ARG A 416 9.05 -25.63 -16.27
C ARG A 416 9.31 -25.84 -17.75
#